data_3cd9434538f500b81f11f472c2148b11
#
_entry.id   3cd9434538f500b81f11f472c2148b11
#
_cell.length_a   1.000
_cell.length_b   1.000
_cell.length_c   1.000
_cell.angle_alpha   90.00
_cell.angle_beta   90.00
_cell.angle_gamma   90.00
#
_symmetry.space_group_name_H-M   'P 1'
#
loop_
_entity.id
_entity.type
_entity.pdbx_description
1 polymer ?
#
loop_
_entity_poly.entity_id
_entity_poly.type
_entity_poly.pdbx_seq_one_letter_code
_entity_poly.pdbx_strand_id
1 'polypeptide(L)'
;MWIGNSLLFTWMEINLLKRDDDDDLIGYLDMLHGGGVFHLQKRQLRPNTIPKPLHWFYWQSYTTWLSGFALLVTYFFTRADTLILDPAKTDLPGYAGILISLGGIFGGWFLFDLYWRSPLKNYVTAGGIFWFFMVVAYTTALDSVFNARAVYLQVGMTLGSFMTANVFFHIIPNQKKIMKALQEGEEHSLNVGKAAKFRSVANHYITYPVIFMRLSAHFPILYGSEQNVL
;
A
#
# COMPACT_ATOMS: atom_id res chain seq x y z
N MET A 1 -4.94 -7.91 8.82
CA MET A 1 -6.04 -8.17 7.89
C MET A 1 -5.80 -7.54 6.51
N TRP A 2 -5.57 -6.23 6.37
CA TRP A 2 -5.44 -5.57 5.06
C TRP A 2 -4.37 -6.19 4.13
N ILE A 3 -3.14 -6.31 4.58
CA ILE A 3 -2.05 -6.93 3.79
C ILE A 3 -2.38 -8.39 3.46
N GLY A 4 -2.86 -9.17 4.43
CA GLY A 4 -3.26 -10.57 4.20
C GLY A 4 -4.36 -10.70 3.14
N ASN A 5 -5.37 -9.84 3.17
CA ASN A 5 -6.41 -9.82 2.15
C ASN A 5 -5.88 -9.42 0.77
N SER A 6 -4.97 -8.45 0.69
CA SER A 6 -4.35 -8.05 -0.58
C SER A 6 -3.58 -9.22 -1.22
N LEU A 7 -2.81 -9.95 -0.43
CA LEU A 7 -2.10 -11.14 -0.88
C LEU A 7 -3.06 -12.26 -1.28
N LEU A 8 -4.11 -12.49 -0.49
CA LEU A 8 -5.12 -13.52 -0.77
C LEU A 8 -5.87 -13.22 -2.07
N PHE A 9 -6.33 -11.98 -2.29
CA PHE A 9 -7.01 -11.59 -3.53
C PHE A 9 -6.10 -11.75 -4.76
N THR A 10 -4.82 -11.40 -4.64
CA THR A 10 -3.85 -11.60 -5.73
C THR A 10 -3.63 -13.08 -6.00
N TRP A 11 -3.49 -13.89 -4.94
CA TRP A 11 -3.35 -15.34 -5.07
C TRP A 11 -4.59 -15.97 -5.73
N MET A 12 -5.79 -15.58 -5.30
CA MET A 12 -7.04 -16.03 -5.93
C MET A 12 -7.07 -15.66 -7.41
N GLU A 13 -6.71 -14.43 -7.78
CA GLU A 13 -6.73 -13.96 -9.18
C GLU A 13 -5.78 -14.76 -10.09
N ILE A 14 -4.63 -15.18 -9.58
CA ILE A 14 -3.65 -15.98 -10.32
C ILE A 14 -4.09 -17.44 -10.47
N ASN A 15 -4.84 -17.96 -9.50
CA ASN A 15 -5.25 -19.37 -9.44
C ASN A 15 -6.68 -19.60 -9.94
N LEU A 16 -7.33 -18.61 -10.55
CA LEU A 16 -8.65 -18.80 -11.14
C LEU A 16 -8.61 -19.83 -12.26
N LEU A 17 -9.48 -20.82 -12.17
CA LEU A 17 -9.72 -21.81 -13.22
C LEU A 17 -10.71 -21.22 -14.23
N LYS A 18 -10.43 -21.39 -15.52
CA LYS A 18 -11.35 -20.97 -16.58
C LYS A 18 -12.43 -22.03 -16.80
N ARG A 19 -13.58 -21.59 -17.24
CA ARG A 19 -14.70 -22.41 -17.63
C ARG A 19 -15.32 -21.80 -18.90
N ASP A 20 -15.49 -22.60 -19.92
CA ASP A 20 -15.84 -22.12 -21.27
C ASP A 20 -17.35 -22.07 -21.50
N ASP A 21 -18.17 -22.46 -20.52
CA ASP A 21 -19.64 -22.54 -20.63
C ASP A 21 -20.40 -21.28 -20.13
N ASP A 22 -19.69 -20.26 -19.65
CA ASP A 22 -20.29 -19.00 -19.15
C ASP A 22 -19.43 -17.80 -19.58
N ASP A 23 -19.87 -17.08 -20.61
CA ASP A 23 -19.17 -15.91 -21.17
C ASP A 23 -18.96 -14.77 -20.16
N ASP A 24 -19.76 -14.73 -19.09
CA ASP A 24 -19.65 -13.72 -18.04
C ASP A 24 -18.69 -14.12 -16.91
N LEU A 25 -18.28 -15.39 -16.88
CA LEU A 25 -17.40 -15.93 -15.88
C LEU A 25 -15.93 -15.73 -16.28
N ILE A 26 -15.20 -14.86 -15.56
CA ILE A 26 -13.76 -14.67 -15.75
C ILE A 26 -13.00 -15.92 -15.26
N GLY A 27 -13.49 -16.53 -14.18
CA GLY A 27 -12.94 -17.76 -13.62
C GLY A 27 -13.56 -18.09 -12.26
N TYR A 28 -13.27 -19.28 -11.77
CA TYR A 28 -13.72 -19.76 -10.46
C TYR A 28 -12.57 -20.39 -9.68
N LEU A 29 -12.78 -20.56 -8.39
CA LEU A 29 -11.82 -21.17 -7.47
C LEU A 29 -12.56 -21.82 -6.31
N ASP A 30 -12.19 -23.06 -6.00
CA ASP A 30 -12.71 -23.79 -4.85
C ASP A 30 -11.66 -23.81 -3.74
N MET A 31 -12.04 -23.40 -2.52
CA MET A 31 -11.16 -23.35 -1.36
C MET A 31 -11.77 -24.12 -0.19
N LEU A 32 -11.02 -25.06 0.35
CA LEU A 32 -11.40 -25.78 1.57
C LEU A 32 -11.02 -24.93 2.81
N HIS A 33 -11.99 -24.63 3.66
CA HIS A 33 -11.72 -24.01 4.95
C HIS A 33 -12.82 -24.33 5.97
N GLY A 34 -12.43 -24.64 7.21
CA GLY A 34 -13.36 -24.87 8.31
C GLY A 34 -14.31 -26.05 8.10
N GLY A 35 -13.90 -27.09 7.35
CA GLY A 35 -14.71 -28.27 7.06
C GLY A 35 -15.72 -28.10 5.93
N GLY A 36 -15.70 -26.97 5.21
CA GLY A 36 -16.55 -26.68 4.06
C GLY A 36 -15.75 -26.15 2.87
N VAL A 37 -16.34 -26.23 1.67
CA VAL A 37 -15.74 -25.68 0.44
C VAL A 37 -16.39 -24.33 0.12
N PHE A 38 -15.56 -23.30 -0.02
CA PHE A 38 -15.97 -22.03 -0.59
C PHE A 38 -15.83 -22.07 -2.10
N HIS A 39 -16.93 -21.94 -2.81
CA HIS A 39 -16.96 -21.79 -4.26
C HIS A 39 -16.99 -20.30 -4.62
N LEU A 40 -15.89 -19.78 -5.15
CA LEU A 40 -15.73 -18.38 -5.51
C LEU A 40 -15.78 -18.23 -7.02
N GLN A 41 -16.55 -17.25 -7.49
CA GLN A 41 -16.63 -16.89 -8.90
C GLN A 41 -16.24 -15.44 -9.09
N LYS A 42 -15.36 -15.19 -10.06
CA LYS A 42 -15.06 -13.85 -10.54
C LYS A 42 -15.82 -13.62 -11.84
N ARG A 43 -16.79 -12.73 -11.81
CA ARG A 43 -17.65 -12.43 -12.97
C ARG A 43 -17.30 -11.06 -13.56
N GLN A 44 -17.55 -10.91 -14.85
CA GLN A 44 -17.47 -9.61 -15.52
C GLN A 44 -18.55 -8.68 -14.97
N LEU A 45 -18.16 -7.42 -14.72
CA LEU A 45 -19.12 -6.41 -14.27
C LEU A 45 -19.97 -5.94 -15.46
N ARG A 46 -21.27 -6.18 -15.39
CA ARG A 46 -22.25 -5.68 -16.35
C ARG A 46 -23.36 -4.88 -15.65
N PRO A 47 -24.04 -3.98 -16.36
CA PRO A 47 -25.23 -3.32 -15.81
C PRO A 47 -26.23 -4.32 -15.25
N ASN A 48 -26.87 -3.98 -14.13
CA ASN A 48 -27.90 -4.78 -13.45
C ASN A 48 -27.48 -6.16 -12.91
N THR A 49 -26.20 -6.52 -12.95
CA THR A 49 -25.71 -7.82 -12.45
C THR A 49 -25.00 -7.74 -11.08
N ILE A 50 -25.07 -6.57 -10.43
CA ILE A 50 -24.37 -6.34 -9.17
C ILE A 50 -25.04 -7.10 -8.03
N PRO A 51 -24.32 -8.01 -7.35
CA PRO A 51 -24.88 -8.76 -6.22
C PRO A 51 -25.17 -7.84 -5.03
N LYS A 52 -26.21 -8.15 -4.30
CA LYS A 52 -26.56 -7.50 -3.03
C LYS A 52 -26.68 -8.58 -1.94
N PRO A 53 -26.01 -8.43 -0.77
CA PRO A 53 -25.12 -7.34 -0.37
C PRO A 53 -23.73 -7.44 -1.00
N LEU A 54 -23.08 -6.28 -1.24
CA LEU A 54 -21.70 -6.18 -1.68
C LEU A 54 -20.81 -5.72 -0.53
N HIS A 55 -19.80 -6.48 -0.16
CA HIS A 55 -18.88 -6.17 0.91
C HIS A 55 -17.67 -5.37 0.41
N TRP A 56 -17.30 -4.33 1.14
CA TRP A 56 -16.19 -3.44 0.83
C TRP A 56 -15.09 -3.59 1.88
N PHE A 57 -13.85 -3.82 1.44
CA PHE A 57 -12.71 -4.07 2.33
C PHE A 57 -11.84 -2.83 2.60
N TYR A 58 -12.19 -1.65 2.10
CA TYR A 58 -11.38 -0.44 2.24
C TYR A 58 -11.19 0.05 3.68
N TRP A 59 -12.15 -0.21 4.55
CA TRP A 59 -12.04 0.12 5.97
C TRP A 59 -10.83 -0.52 6.65
N GLN A 60 -10.39 -1.69 6.19
CA GLN A 60 -9.20 -2.34 6.72
C GLN A 60 -7.93 -1.52 6.49
N SER A 61 -7.79 -0.88 5.32
CA SER A 61 -6.66 -0.01 5.04
C SER A 61 -6.71 1.28 5.86
N TYR A 62 -7.89 1.90 5.97
CA TYR A 62 -8.08 3.13 6.71
C TYR A 62 -7.83 2.98 8.20
N THR A 63 -8.42 1.96 8.83
CA THR A 63 -8.22 1.69 10.26
C THR A 63 -6.78 1.30 10.57
N THR A 64 -6.11 0.56 9.68
CA THR A 64 -4.69 0.22 9.84
C THR A 64 -3.82 1.49 9.81
N TRP A 65 -4.06 2.38 8.85
CA TRP A 65 -3.32 3.62 8.76
C TRP A 65 -3.61 4.56 9.92
N LEU A 66 -4.88 4.77 10.27
CA LEU A 66 -5.29 5.64 11.37
C LEU A 66 -4.69 5.18 12.71
N SER A 67 -4.74 3.89 13.02
CA SER A 67 -4.13 3.36 14.23
C SER A 67 -2.61 3.49 14.24
N GLY A 68 -1.94 3.23 13.10
CA GLY A 68 -0.50 3.41 12.95
C GLY A 68 -0.08 4.88 13.06
N PHE A 69 -0.84 5.80 12.48
CA PHE A 69 -0.59 7.23 12.58
C PHE A 69 -0.84 7.76 14.00
N ALA A 70 -1.90 7.29 14.67
CA ALA A 70 -2.13 7.60 16.07
C ALA A 70 -0.96 7.15 16.97
N LEU A 71 -0.42 5.95 16.75
CA LEU A 71 0.77 5.49 17.46
C LEU A 71 2.01 6.35 17.15
N LEU A 72 2.21 6.78 15.90
CA LEU A 72 3.29 7.69 15.54
C LEU A 72 3.19 8.98 16.35
N VAL A 73 2.03 9.58 16.38
CA VAL A 73 1.80 10.86 17.11
C VAL A 73 1.94 10.68 18.62
N THR A 74 1.26 9.69 19.19
CA THR A 74 1.18 9.56 20.67
C THR A 74 2.43 8.98 21.30
N TYR A 75 3.19 8.15 20.59
CA TYR A 75 4.36 7.47 21.13
C TYR A 75 5.67 8.09 20.61
N PHE A 76 5.82 8.25 19.30
CA PHE A 76 7.08 8.71 18.72
C PHE A 76 7.22 10.24 18.73
N PHE A 77 6.18 11.00 18.36
CA PHE A 77 6.29 12.46 18.28
C PHE A 77 6.37 13.12 19.65
N THR A 78 5.77 12.52 20.68
CA THR A 78 5.89 13.02 22.07
C THR A 78 7.31 12.87 22.64
N ARG A 79 8.14 12.03 22.03
CA ARG A 79 9.52 11.75 22.44
C ARG A 79 10.47 11.75 21.23
N ALA A 80 10.28 12.71 20.33
CA ALA A 80 11.01 12.74 19.05
C ALA A 80 12.52 12.85 19.23
N ASP A 81 12.97 13.60 20.26
CA ASP A 81 14.40 13.77 20.57
C ASP A 81 15.13 12.45 20.90
N THR A 82 14.39 11.44 21.40
CA THR A 82 14.99 10.18 21.83
C THR A 82 14.56 8.97 21.00
N LEU A 83 13.34 9.00 20.44
CA LEU A 83 12.78 7.87 19.71
C LEU A 83 12.91 8.00 18.19
N ILE A 84 13.12 9.22 17.67
CA ILE A 84 13.25 9.48 16.24
C ILE A 84 14.69 9.89 15.92
N LEU A 85 15.16 10.98 16.52
CA LEU A 85 16.50 11.51 16.28
C LEU A 85 17.58 10.66 16.96
N ASP A 86 18.76 10.68 16.38
CA ASP A 86 19.96 10.09 16.97
C ASP A 86 20.87 11.21 17.47
N PRO A 87 21.00 11.39 18.80
CA PRO A 87 21.85 12.45 19.36
C PRO A 87 23.35 12.29 19.01
N ALA A 88 23.80 11.12 18.57
CA ALA A 88 25.16 10.90 18.11
C ALA A 88 25.40 11.40 16.67
N LYS A 89 24.30 11.57 15.89
CA LYS A 89 24.35 11.97 14.47
C LYS A 89 23.93 13.43 14.24
N THR A 90 23.09 13.99 15.11
CA THR A 90 22.51 15.32 14.89
C THR A 90 22.12 16.04 16.19
N ASP A 91 22.27 17.36 16.18
CA ASP A 91 21.81 18.28 17.25
C ASP A 91 20.43 18.90 16.92
N LEU A 92 19.69 18.33 15.96
CA LEU A 92 18.38 18.86 15.58
C LEU A 92 17.37 18.71 16.73
N PRO A 93 16.51 19.72 16.93
CA PRO A 93 15.45 19.62 17.94
C PRO A 93 14.34 18.62 17.50
N GLY A 94 13.65 18.01 18.43
CA GLY A 94 12.64 16.97 18.16
C GLY A 94 11.57 17.36 17.16
N TYR A 95 11.14 18.66 17.13
CA TYR A 95 10.19 19.11 16.10
C TYR A 95 10.74 19.01 14.68
N ALA A 96 12.06 19.11 14.46
CA ALA A 96 12.65 18.90 13.15
C ALA A 96 12.53 17.43 12.70
N GLY A 97 12.74 16.48 13.62
CA GLY A 97 12.49 15.07 13.38
C GLY A 97 11.01 14.79 13.00
N ILE A 98 10.07 15.46 13.66
CA ILE A 98 8.64 15.37 13.33
C ILE A 98 8.38 15.90 11.91
N LEU A 99 8.94 17.07 11.56
CA LEU A 99 8.76 17.66 10.23
C LEU A 99 9.36 16.80 9.12
N ILE A 100 10.54 16.20 9.35
CA ILE A 100 11.18 15.26 8.42
C ILE A 100 10.27 14.03 8.23
N SER A 101 9.72 13.48 9.33
CA SER A 101 8.81 12.35 9.29
C SER A 101 7.55 12.64 8.49
N LEU A 102 6.88 13.75 8.78
CA LEU A 102 5.67 14.18 8.06
C LEU A 102 5.96 14.53 6.59
N GLY A 103 7.10 15.18 6.34
CA GLY A 103 7.57 15.48 4.99
C GLY A 103 7.75 14.22 4.14
N GLY A 104 8.35 13.17 4.71
CA GLY A 104 8.49 11.87 4.07
C GLY A 104 7.14 11.22 3.76
N ILE A 105 6.20 11.26 4.70
CA ILE A 105 4.87 10.66 4.53
C ILE A 105 4.05 11.40 3.46
N PHE A 106 3.85 12.70 3.63
CA PHE A 106 2.94 13.46 2.77
C PHE A 106 3.63 13.97 1.50
N GLY A 107 4.85 14.52 1.61
CA GLY A 107 5.63 14.99 0.46
C GLY A 107 6.07 13.83 -0.42
N GLY A 108 6.55 12.75 0.17
CA GLY A 108 6.92 11.54 -0.55
C GLY A 108 5.73 10.95 -1.32
N TRP A 109 4.53 10.86 -0.69
CA TRP A 109 3.34 10.41 -1.40
C TRP A 109 2.96 11.34 -2.55
N PHE A 110 3.03 12.64 -2.35
CA PHE A 110 2.72 13.61 -3.41
C PHE A 110 3.63 13.42 -4.63
N LEU A 111 4.94 13.24 -4.42
CA LEU A 111 5.90 12.96 -5.49
C LEU A 111 5.62 11.62 -6.18
N PHE A 112 5.32 10.59 -5.40
CA PHE A 112 4.93 9.28 -5.90
C PHE A 112 3.67 9.36 -6.77
N ASP A 113 2.65 10.06 -6.30
CA ASP A 113 1.39 10.19 -7.03
C ASP A 113 1.57 11.02 -8.31
N LEU A 114 2.33 12.11 -8.25
CA LEU A 114 2.66 12.95 -9.40
C LEU A 114 3.39 12.15 -10.49
N TYR A 115 4.38 11.35 -10.10
CA TYR A 115 5.09 10.46 -11.02
C TYR A 115 4.14 9.53 -11.76
N TRP A 116 3.28 8.82 -11.05
CA TRP A 116 2.37 7.84 -11.62
C TRP A 116 1.13 8.45 -12.31
N ARG A 117 0.91 9.75 -12.21
CA ARG A 117 -0.05 10.50 -13.05
C ARG A 117 0.57 11.02 -14.34
N SER A 118 1.89 11.15 -14.37
CA SER A 118 2.62 11.65 -15.52
C SER A 118 2.67 10.63 -16.67
N PRO A 119 3.12 11.00 -17.88
CA PRO A 119 3.35 10.08 -18.98
C PRO A 119 4.38 8.98 -18.65
N LEU A 120 5.23 9.18 -17.63
CA LEU A 120 6.22 8.22 -17.16
C LEU A 120 5.60 6.90 -16.66
N LYS A 121 4.32 6.88 -16.29
CA LYS A 121 3.58 5.66 -15.92
C LYS A 121 3.63 4.56 -17.00
N ASN A 122 3.87 4.91 -18.26
CA ASN A 122 3.94 3.95 -19.34
C ASN A 122 5.22 3.09 -19.28
N TYR A 123 6.24 3.55 -18.55
CA TYR A 123 7.52 2.87 -18.36
C TYR A 123 7.57 2.19 -16.98
N VAL A 124 6.70 1.18 -16.77
CA VAL A 124 6.47 0.58 -15.43
C VAL A 124 7.76 0.03 -14.82
N THR A 125 8.56 -0.71 -15.61
CA THR A 125 9.83 -1.30 -15.12
C THR A 125 10.83 -0.21 -14.73
N ALA A 126 11.05 0.79 -15.60
CA ALA A 126 11.93 1.92 -15.30
C ALA A 126 11.44 2.70 -14.08
N GLY A 127 10.13 2.87 -13.96
CA GLY A 127 9.51 3.49 -12.79
C GLY A 127 9.74 2.70 -11.50
N GLY A 128 9.64 1.39 -11.56
CA GLY A 128 9.94 0.51 -10.43
C GLY A 128 11.40 0.64 -9.97
N ILE A 129 12.34 0.61 -10.92
CA ILE A 129 13.77 0.82 -10.65
C ILE A 129 14.03 2.21 -10.06
N PHE A 130 13.45 3.25 -10.64
CA PHE A 130 13.56 4.61 -10.13
C PHE A 130 13.09 4.72 -8.68
N TRP A 131 11.90 4.19 -8.37
CA TRP A 131 11.35 4.24 -7.02
C TRP A 131 12.12 3.36 -6.03
N PHE A 132 12.73 2.26 -6.48
CA PHE A 132 13.64 1.48 -5.65
C PHE A 132 14.82 2.34 -5.19
N PHE A 133 15.51 3.01 -6.12
CA PHE A 133 16.62 3.90 -5.77
C PHE A 133 16.19 5.12 -4.94
N MET A 134 14.99 5.64 -5.18
CA MET A 134 14.44 6.73 -4.35
C MET A 134 14.19 6.28 -2.90
N VAL A 135 13.73 5.05 -2.69
CA VAL A 135 13.58 4.47 -1.34
C VAL A 135 14.94 4.27 -0.69
N VAL A 136 15.92 3.76 -1.41
CA VAL A 136 17.30 3.62 -0.90
C VAL A 136 17.86 4.98 -0.49
N ALA A 137 17.78 5.98 -1.38
CA ALA A 137 18.25 7.34 -1.10
C ALA A 137 17.54 7.97 0.10
N TYR A 138 16.22 7.77 0.19
CA TYR A 138 15.43 8.24 1.34
C TYR A 138 15.87 7.55 2.64
N THR A 139 16.09 6.24 2.62
CA THR A 139 16.56 5.47 3.77
C THR A 139 17.92 5.97 4.23
N THR A 140 18.86 6.16 3.31
CA THR A 140 20.22 6.71 3.60
C THR A 140 20.13 8.14 4.16
N ALA A 141 19.27 8.98 3.60
CA ALA A 141 19.08 10.34 4.11
C ALA A 141 18.47 10.35 5.52
N LEU A 142 17.56 9.45 5.84
CA LEU A 142 17.02 9.31 7.19
C LEU A 142 18.09 8.79 8.17
N ASP A 143 18.94 7.87 7.73
CA ASP A 143 19.98 7.29 8.60
C ASP A 143 21.01 8.34 9.04
N SER A 144 21.20 9.42 8.31
CA SER A 144 22.08 10.52 8.73
C SER A 144 21.55 11.33 9.93
N VAL A 145 20.26 11.16 10.28
CA VAL A 145 19.59 12.00 11.29
C VAL A 145 18.84 11.18 12.34
N PHE A 146 18.23 10.07 11.92
CA PHE A 146 17.38 9.22 12.75
C PHE A 146 18.19 8.10 13.39
N ASN A 147 17.71 7.62 14.54
CA ASN A 147 18.23 6.36 15.08
C ASN A 147 17.85 5.19 14.17
N ALA A 148 18.68 4.16 14.16
CA ALA A 148 18.58 3.05 13.22
C ALA A 148 17.19 2.38 13.20
N ARG A 149 16.58 2.17 14.37
CA ARG A 149 15.22 1.61 14.48
C ARG A 149 14.15 2.54 13.88
N ALA A 150 14.29 3.84 14.12
CA ALA A 150 13.35 4.84 13.58
C ALA A 150 13.41 4.91 12.06
N VAL A 151 14.57 4.72 11.44
CA VAL A 151 14.72 4.63 9.98
C VAL A 151 13.80 3.55 9.40
N TYR A 152 13.91 2.33 9.91
CA TYR A 152 13.08 1.20 9.45
C TYR A 152 11.58 1.46 9.63
N LEU A 153 11.21 1.96 10.81
CA LEU A 153 9.81 2.30 11.10
C LEU A 153 9.29 3.41 10.17
N GLN A 154 10.09 4.44 9.95
CA GLN A 154 9.71 5.59 9.12
C GLN A 154 9.55 5.21 7.65
N VAL A 155 10.49 4.44 7.08
CA VAL A 155 10.40 3.95 5.70
C VAL A 155 9.15 3.07 5.54
N GLY A 156 8.94 2.11 6.46
CA GLY A 156 7.75 1.26 6.45
C GLY A 156 6.44 2.04 6.57
N MET A 157 6.43 3.11 7.39
CA MET A 157 5.26 3.97 7.54
C MET A 157 5.01 4.83 6.30
N THR A 158 6.04 5.39 5.71
CA THR A 158 5.96 6.18 4.48
C THR A 158 5.38 5.35 3.34
N LEU A 159 5.94 4.17 3.09
CA LEU A 159 5.45 3.25 2.06
C LEU A 159 4.03 2.75 2.35
N GLY A 160 3.70 2.42 3.60
CA GLY A 160 2.35 2.05 4.01
C GLY A 160 1.34 3.19 3.82
N SER A 161 1.77 4.44 4.01
CA SER A 161 0.95 5.63 3.73
C SER A 161 0.69 5.80 2.24
N PHE A 162 1.69 5.53 1.37
CA PHE A 162 1.48 5.51 -0.08
C PHE A 162 0.41 4.50 -0.49
N MET A 163 0.45 3.30 0.09
CA MET A 163 -0.54 2.26 -0.17
C MET A 163 -1.95 2.70 0.24
N THR A 164 -2.11 3.26 1.45
CA THR A 164 -3.42 3.74 1.93
C THR A 164 -3.92 4.93 1.11
N ALA A 165 -3.05 5.86 0.76
CA ALA A 165 -3.40 7.01 -0.08
C ALA A 165 -3.82 6.57 -1.49
N ASN A 166 -3.17 5.55 -2.08
CA ASN A 166 -3.63 4.95 -3.33
C ASN A 166 -5.05 4.36 -3.21
N VAL A 167 -5.37 3.70 -2.09
CA VAL A 167 -6.73 3.20 -1.84
C VAL A 167 -7.71 4.35 -1.74
N PHE A 168 -7.39 5.37 -0.95
CA PHE A 168 -8.28 6.49 -0.66
C PHE A 168 -8.53 7.41 -1.88
N PHE A 169 -7.47 7.79 -2.60
CA PHE A 169 -7.56 8.79 -3.66
C PHE A 169 -7.78 8.20 -5.07
N HIS A 170 -7.43 6.92 -5.28
CA HIS A 170 -7.48 6.32 -6.61
C HIS A 170 -8.37 5.08 -6.70
N ILE A 171 -8.14 4.07 -5.84
CA ILE A 171 -8.80 2.78 -6.01
C ILE A 171 -10.30 2.91 -5.70
N ILE A 172 -10.64 3.39 -4.51
CA ILE A 172 -12.05 3.49 -4.08
C ILE A 172 -12.86 4.49 -4.89
N PRO A 173 -12.37 5.72 -5.20
CA PRO A 173 -13.12 6.63 -6.06
C PRO A 173 -13.40 6.05 -7.45
N ASN A 174 -12.45 5.35 -8.05
CA ASN A 174 -12.65 4.73 -9.35
C ASN A 174 -13.63 3.54 -9.27
N GLN A 175 -13.55 2.71 -8.24
CA GLN A 175 -14.52 1.64 -8.02
C GLN A 175 -15.93 2.19 -7.80
N LYS A 176 -16.09 3.27 -7.03
CA LYS A 176 -17.40 3.94 -6.85
C LYS A 176 -17.95 4.48 -8.16
N LYS A 177 -17.12 5.06 -9.05
CA LYS A 177 -17.54 5.51 -10.37
C LYS A 177 -18.06 4.36 -11.24
N ILE A 178 -17.34 3.23 -11.24
CA ILE A 178 -17.76 2.00 -11.94
C ILE A 178 -19.13 1.54 -11.41
N MET A 179 -19.24 1.44 -10.08
CA MET A 179 -20.47 0.97 -9.45
C MET A 179 -21.66 1.88 -9.74
N LYS A 180 -21.46 3.21 -9.76
CA LYS A 180 -22.50 4.18 -10.10
C LYS A 180 -22.98 3.99 -11.54
N ALA A 181 -22.08 3.94 -12.52
CA ALA A 181 -22.43 3.70 -13.93
C ALA A 181 -23.24 2.42 -14.12
N LEU A 182 -22.81 1.31 -13.48
CA LEU A 182 -23.51 0.03 -13.56
C LEU A 182 -24.91 0.07 -12.91
N GLN A 183 -25.12 0.86 -11.84
CA GLN A 183 -26.42 1.05 -11.21
C GLN A 183 -27.35 1.90 -12.06
N GLU A 184 -26.81 2.83 -12.85
CA GLU A 184 -27.55 3.66 -13.81
C GLU A 184 -27.82 2.95 -15.13
N GLY A 185 -27.38 1.69 -15.28
CA GLY A 185 -27.57 0.88 -16.49
C GLY A 185 -26.58 1.20 -17.60
N GLU A 186 -25.53 1.98 -17.30
CA GLU A 186 -24.52 2.40 -18.25
C GLU A 186 -23.29 1.47 -18.23
N GLU A 187 -22.64 1.33 -19.38
CA GLU A 187 -21.34 0.68 -19.45
C GLU A 187 -20.27 1.56 -18.78
N HIS A 188 -19.43 0.99 -17.96
CA HIS A 188 -18.34 1.71 -17.34
C HIS A 188 -17.12 1.85 -18.28
N SER A 189 -16.41 2.97 -18.16
CA SER A 189 -15.17 3.18 -18.92
C SER A 189 -14.09 2.18 -18.48
N LEU A 190 -13.58 1.39 -19.41
CA LEU A 190 -12.46 0.47 -19.17
C LEU A 190 -11.21 1.15 -18.60
N ASN A 191 -11.00 2.43 -18.93
CA ASN A 191 -9.86 3.20 -18.45
C ASN A 191 -9.92 3.45 -16.94
N VAL A 192 -11.10 3.62 -16.36
CA VAL A 192 -11.30 3.79 -14.91
C VAL A 192 -10.91 2.52 -14.16
N GLY A 193 -11.33 1.37 -14.69
CA GLY A 193 -10.96 0.06 -14.13
C GLY A 193 -9.45 -0.21 -14.23
N LYS A 194 -8.83 0.08 -15.37
CA LYS A 194 -7.38 -0.06 -15.58
C LYS A 194 -6.58 0.82 -14.62
N ALA A 195 -7.03 2.06 -14.39
CA ALA A 195 -6.36 2.98 -13.46
C ALA A 195 -6.43 2.46 -12.00
N ALA A 196 -7.57 1.96 -11.56
CA ALA A 196 -7.71 1.35 -10.23
C ALA A 196 -6.82 0.09 -10.10
N LYS A 197 -6.82 -0.79 -11.11
CA LYS A 197 -6.00 -2.00 -11.14
C LYS A 197 -4.52 -1.68 -11.07
N PHE A 198 -4.05 -0.68 -11.83
CA PHE A 198 -2.66 -0.25 -11.81
C PHE A 198 -2.19 0.15 -10.40
N ARG A 199 -2.98 0.97 -9.69
CA ARG A 199 -2.65 1.37 -8.30
C ARG A 199 -2.73 0.19 -7.33
N SER A 200 -3.62 -0.76 -7.55
CA SER A 200 -3.71 -1.97 -6.74
C SER A 200 -2.49 -2.87 -6.92
N VAL A 201 -2.00 -3.03 -8.15
CA VAL A 201 -0.77 -3.78 -8.45
C VAL A 201 0.45 -3.09 -7.85
N ALA A 202 0.55 -1.76 -7.93
CA ALA A 202 1.62 -1.00 -7.27
C ALA A 202 1.62 -1.25 -5.75
N ASN A 203 0.45 -1.22 -5.10
CA ASN A 203 0.31 -1.55 -3.67
C ASN A 203 0.79 -2.97 -3.36
N HIS A 204 0.51 -3.94 -4.24
CA HIS A 204 0.96 -5.31 -4.05
C HIS A 204 2.49 -5.40 -3.97
N TYR A 205 3.20 -4.75 -4.91
CA TYR A 205 4.68 -4.73 -4.87
C TYR A 205 5.24 -3.97 -3.67
N ILE A 206 4.62 -2.85 -3.26
CA ILE A 206 5.03 -2.08 -2.07
C ILE A 206 4.81 -2.88 -0.77
N THR A 207 3.91 -3.85 -0.77
CA THR A 207 3.62 -4.70 0.40
C THR A 207 4.88 -5.41 0.93
N TYR A 208 5.73 -5.94 0.05
CA TYR A 208 6.93 -6.69 0.45
C TYR A 208 7.93 -5.84 1.23
N PRO A 209 8.40 -4.68 0.72
CA PRO A 209 9.29 -3.82 1.51
C PRO A 209 8.62 -3.28 2.77
N VAL A 210 7.30 -3.02 2.78
CA VAL A 210 6.59 -2.61 4.00
C VAL A 210 6.65 -3.70 5.07
N ILE A 211 6.39 -4.95 4.72
CA ILE A 211 6.48 -6.08 5.67
C ILE A 211 7.91 -6.20 6.17
N PHE A 212 8.89 -6.19 5.27
CA PHE A 212 10.30 -6.29 5.64
C PHE A 212 10.70 -5.20 6.63
N MET A 213 10.46 -3.93 6.30
CA MET A 213 10.81 -2.79 7.17
C MET A 213 10.11 -2.85 8.54
N ARG A 214 8.83 -3.26 8.56
CA ARG A 214 8.07 -3.37 9.80
C ARG A 214 8.56 -4.50 10.70
N LEU A 215 8.88 -5.66 10.14
CA LEU A 215 9.41 -6.79 10.89
C LEU A 215 10.85 -6.51 11.35
N SER A 216 11.70 -5.99 10.47
CA SER A 216 13.11 -5.71 10.75
C SER A 216 13.29 -4.74 11.91
N ALA A 217 12.38 -3.80 12.12
CA ALA A 217 12.39 -2.88 13.27
C ALA A 217 12.29 -3.58 14.65
N HIS A 218 11.92 -4.86 14.69
CA HIS A 218 11.85 -5.67 15.91
C HIS A 218 13.11 -6.55 16.13
N PHE A 219 14.03 -6.58 15.17
CA PHE A 219 15.22 -7.41 15.22
C PHE A 219 16.49 -6.56 15.29
N PRO A 220 17.10 -6.37 16.50
CA PRO A 220 18.31 -5.55 16.67
C PRO A 220 19.47 -5.93 15.75
N ILE A 221 19.59 -7.20 15.41
CA ILE A 221 20.63 -7.68 14.50
C ILE A 221 20.56 -7.04 13.11
N LEU A 222 19.37 -6.60 12.66
CA LEU A 222 19.17 -5.99 11.35
C LEU A 222 19.46 -4.49 11.37
N TYR A 223 19.03 -3.77 12.41
CA TYR A 223 19.22 -2.32 12.50
C TYR A 223 20.38 -1.88 13.37
N GLY A 224 21.02 -2.78 14.10
CA GLY A 224 22.13 -2.49 15.01
C GLY A 224 23.53 -2.70 14.43
N SER A 225 23.66 -3.11 13.16
CA SER A 225 24.97 -3.23 12.49
C SER A 225 25.42 -1.88 11.92
N GLU A 226 26.73 -1.68 11.78
CA GLU A 226 27.28 -0.47 11.11
C GLU A 226 26.88 -0.37 9.64
N GLN A 227 26.41 -1.44 9.02
CA GLN A 227 25.97 -1.54 7.62
C GLN A 227 24.46 -1.77 7.50
N ASN A 228 23.67 -1.26 8.44
CA ASN A 228 22.22 -1.54 8.51
C ASN A 228 21.39 -0.94 7.34
N VAL A 229 21.96 -0.07 6.54
CA VAL A 229 21.30 0.59 5.39
C VAL A 229 21.70 -0.02 4.04
N LEU A 230 22.75 -0.84 4.02
CA LEU A 230 23.22 -1.57 2.82
C LEU A 230 22.59 -2.96 2.74
#